data_0cdacc90137c54b9630303e76b3d6cfd
#
_entry.id   0cdacc90137c54b9630303e76b3d6cfd
#
_cell.length_a   1.000
_cell.length_b   1.000
_cell.length_c   1.000
_cell.angle_alpha   90.00
_cell.angle_beta   90.00
_cell.angle_gamma   90.00
#
_symmetry.space_group_name_H-M   'P 1'
#
loop_
_entity.id
_entity.type
_entity.pdbx_description
1 polymer ?
#
loop_
_entity_poly.entity_id
_entity_poly.type
_entity_poly.pdbx_seq_one_letter_code
_entity_poly.pdbx_strand_id
1 'polypeptide(L)'
;MKRFVCIFLIDVLGLAVPALAQPITINASDTLVPVSQKWAAAYMGKHPDARIQVAGGGAAAALESLANRKADIAAVPRSMRYTEADACQAAFGQRPPEYKVGVNAVAVYVHADNPVKVVTYDELFDIFRGKRRNWKELGGRDATITVYGQGTNTPAGELFLEEVLNRKEMAGDVRLMTEAELRKAIARDANGIGFGAFAPIEGARALSIKRAFSSTPVEPEAAAISNRIYPITRFIYCYANPTAGKADAKALLDWIRSDEGQEIGTQAGYWPLPAKWRTSQ
;
A
#
# COMPACT_ATOMS: atom_id res chain seq x y z
N MET A 1 66.96 32.78 -46.14
CA MET A 1 65.66 33.14 -45.59
C MET A 1 64.99 31.85 -45.03
N LYS A 2 65.08 31.66 -43.68
CA LYS A 2 64.46 30.47 -43.00
C LYS A 2 63.09 30.92 -42.46
N ARG A 3 61.98 30.28 -42.97
CA ARG A 3 60.63 30.52 -42.46
C ARG A 3 60.41 29.63 -41.25
N PHE A 4 60.19 30.23 -40.08
CA PHE A 4 59.69 29.56 -38.88
C PHE A 4 58.16 29.40 -38.99
N VAL A 5 57.65 28.16 -38.98
CA VAL A 5 56.24 27.85 -38.86
C VAL A 5 55.95 27.62 -37.36
N CYS A 6 55.25 28.55 -36.72
CA CYS A 6 54.69 28.34 -35.36
C CYS A 6 53.42 27.49 -35.46
N ILE A 7 53.47 26.27 -34.95
CA ILE A 7 52.29 25.43 -34.74
C ILE A 7 51.69 25.82 -33.41
N PHE A 8 50.49 26.44 -33.44
CA PHE A 8 49.70 26.68 -32.23
C PHE A 8 48.93 25.35 -31.93
N LEU A 9 49.31 24.67 -30.84
CA LEU A 9 48.51 23.64 -30.24
C LEU A 9 47.32 24.29 -29.51
N ILE A 10 46.11 24.08 -30.05
CA ILE A 10 44.86 24.43 -29.33
C ILE A 10 44.53 23.27 -28.40
N ASP A 11 44.78 23.44 -27.10
CA ASP A 11 44.28 22.56 -26.06
C ASP A 11 42.74 22.68 -26.03
N VAL A 12 42.04 21.70 -26.59
CA VAL A 12 40.61 21.57 -26.45
C VAL A 12 40.34 21.02 -25.04
N LEU A 13 40.08 21.93 -24.10
CA LEU A 13 39.58 21.57 -22.79
C LEU A 13 38.22 20.93 -22.96
N GLY A 14 38.18 19.61 -22.94
CA GLY A 14 36.94 18.82 -22.98
C GLY A 14 36.10 19.10 -21.75
N LEU A 15 35.09 19.95 -21.86
CA LEU A 15 34.04 20.08 -20.85
C LEU A 15 33.37 18.75 -20.73
N ALA A 16 33.65 17.98 -19.67
CA ALA A 16 32.92 16.80 -19.29
C ALA A 16 31.50 17.24 -18.93
N VAL A 17 30.56 17.06 -19.86
CA VAL A 17 29.12 17.22 -19.57
C VAL A 17 28.77 16.12 -18.56
N PRO A 18 28.29 16.48 -17.35
CA PRO A 18 27.89 15.48 -16.37
C PRO A 18 26.81 14.61 -17.04
N ALA A 19 27.04 13.32 -17.12
CA ALA A 19 26.03 12.37 -17.58
C ALA A 19 24.84 12.48 -16.63
N LEU A 20 23.72 13.00 -17.12
CA LEU A 20 22.48 13.07 -16.34
C LEU A 20 22.13 11.63 -15.93
N ALA A 21 22.08 11.38 -14.63
CA ALA A 21 21.69 10.09 -14.11
C ALA A 21 20.34 9.70 -14.69
N GLN A 22 20.24 8.49 -15.23
CA GLN A 22 18.96 7.97 -15.74
C GLN A 22 17.92 7.94 -14.60
N PRO A 23 16.70 8.42 -14.83
CA PRO A 23 15.70 8.44 -13.78
C PRO A 23 15.38 7.02 -13.28
N ILE A 24 15.16 6.88 -11.98
CA ILE A 24 14.56 5.68 -11.39
C ILE A 24 13.08 5.71 -11.73
N THR A 25 12.59 4.69 -12.42
CA THR A 25 11.18 4.59 -12.78
C THR A 25 10.45 3.66 -11.81
N ILE A 26 9.42 4.19 -11.15
CA ILE A 26 8.52 3.43 -10.27
C ILE A 26 7.17 3.29 -10.96
N ASN A 27 6.74 2.07 -11.28
CA ASN A 27 5.36 1.81 -11.64
C ASN A 27 4.62 1.26 -10.42
N ALA A 28 3.51 1.88 -10.06
CA ALA A 28 2.77 1.59 -8.85
C ALA A 28 1.33 1.17 -9.15
N SER A 29 0.76 0.33 -8.29
CA SER A 29 -0.69 0.21 -8.18
C SER A 29 -1.30 1.59 -7.90
N ASP A 30 -2.47 1.87 -8.46
CA ASP A 30 -3.10 3.19 -8.35
C ASP A 30 -3.26 3.66 -6.91
N THR A 31 -3.55 2.75 -5.98
CA THR A 31 -3.64 3.03 -4.55
C THR A 31 -2.30 3.38 -3.91
N LEU A 32 -1.17 3.00 -4.53
CA LEU A 32 0.19 3.28 -4.04
C LEU A 32 0.86 4.46 -4.73
N VAL A 33 0.29 4.99 -5.82
CA VAL A 33 0.85 6.17 -6.50
C VAL A 33 1.05 7.34 -5.55
N PRO A 34 0.06 7.73 -4.70
CA PRO A 34 0.24 8.89 -3.81
C PRO A 34 1.38 8.75 -2.83
N VAL A 35 1.57 7.57 -2.21
CA VAL A 35 2.67 7.35 -1.26
C VAL A 35 4.00 7.23 -1.99
N SER A 36 4.04 6.61 -3.17
CA SER A 36 5.25 6.51 -3.98
C SER A 36 5.76 7.89 -4.43
N GLN A 37 4.84 8.80 -4.77
CA GLN A 37 5.17 10.18 -5.09
C GLN A 37 5.73 10.95 -3.88
N LYS A 38 5.17 10.75 -2.68
CA LYS A 38 5.69 11.34 -1.44
C LYS A 38 7.10 10.83 -1.13
N TRP A 39 7.34 9.51 -1.23
CA TRP A 39 8.68 8.93 -1.07
C TRP A 39 9.67 9.49 -2.10
N ALA A 40 9.27 9.54 -3.38
CA ALA A 40 10.11 10.09 -4.44
C ALA A 40 10.47 11.56 -4.18
N ALA A 41 9.50 12.40 -3.82
CA ALA A 41 9.72 13.81 -3.54
C ALA A 41 10.65 14.03 -2.34
N ALA A 42 10.43 13.32 -1.24
CA ALA A 42 11.24 13.42 -0.04
C ALA A 42 12.69 12.93 -0.27
N TYR A 43 12.83 11.80 -0.98
CA TYR A 43 14.15 11.29 -1.34
C TYR A 43 14.94 12.24 -2.25
N MET A 44 14.31 12.76 -3.31
CA MET A 44 14.94 13.75 -4.22
C MET A 44 15.31 15.06 -3.50
N GLY A 45 14.54 15.45 -2.47
CA GLY A 45 14.87 16.62 -1.64
C GLY A 45 16.19 16.47 -0.87
N LYS A 46 16.60 15.24 -0.55
CA LYS A 46 17.85 14.91 0.15
C LYS A 46 18.98 14.46 -0.78
N HIS A 47 18.63 14.01 -1.96
CA HIS A 47 19.55 13.52 -2.99
C HIS A 47 19.34 14.33 -4.27
N PRO A 48 19.95 15.53 -4.40
CA PRO A 48 19.70 16.45 -5.52
C PRO A 48 20.01 15.87 -6.91
N ASP A 49 20.90 14.88 -6.97
CA ASP A 49 21.28 14.19 -8.21
C ASP A 49 20.27 13.07 -8.58
N ALA A 50 19.44 12.64 -7.65
CA ALA A 50 18.44 11.63 -7.92
C ALA A 50 17.30 12.17 -8.80
N ARG A 51 16.85 11.35 -9.73
CA ARG A 51 15.67 11.61 -10.57
C ARG A 51 14.75 10.42 -10.45
N ILE A 52 13.53 10.65 -9.98
CA ILE A 52 12.54 9.57 -9.78
C ILE A 52 11.25 9.95 -10.49
N GLN A 53 10.71 9.01 -11.27
CA GLN A 53 9.43 9.14 -11.94
C GLN A 53 8.48 8.07 -11.43
N VAL A 54 7.24 8.46 -11.15
CA VAL A 54 6.20 7.56 -10.64
C VAL A 54 5.03 7.55 -11.62
N ALA A 55 4.65 6.35 -12.06
CA ALA A 55 3.48 6.12 -12.90
C ALA A 55 2.52 5.12 -12.22
N GLY A 56 1.22 5.23 -12.54
CA GLY A 56 0.18 4.29 -12.14
C GLY A 56 -0.16 3.28 -13.22
N GLY A 57 -1.26 2.55 -13.03
CA GLY A 57 -1.81 1.61 -14.02
C GLY A 57 -2.25 0.27 -13.41
N GLY A 58 -2.30 0.17 -12.09
CA GLY A 58 -2.69 -1.03 -11.38
C GLY A 58 -1.55 -2.02 -11.13
N ALA A 59 -1.76 -2.95 -10.19
CA ALA A 59 -0.71 -3.87 -9.73
C ALA A 59 -0.19 -4.82 -10.83
N ALA A 60 -1.06 -5.29 -11.71
CA ALA A 60 -0.65 -6.18 -12.81
C ALA A 60 0.23 -5.44 -13.82
N ALA A 61 -0.17 -4.23 -14.24
CA ALA A 61 0.60 -3.41 -15.17
C ALA A 61 1.95 -2.97 -14.58
N ALA A 62 2.02 -2.70 -13.27
CA ALA A 62 3.27 -2.38 -12.60
C ALA A 62 4.27 -3.55 -12.67
N LEU A 63 3.82 -4.77 -12.40
CA LEU A 63 4.64 -5.98 -12.47
C LEU A 63 5.00 -6.37 -13.92
N GLU A 64 4.09 -6.17 -14.86
CA GLU A 64 4.37 -6.33 -16.28
C GLU A 64 5.43 -5.34 -16.77
N SER A 65 5.33 -4.06 -16.37
CA SER A 65 6.34 -3.05 -16.68
C SER A 65 7.71 -3.41 -16.13
N LEU A 66 7.76 -3.99 -14.93
CA LEU A 66 9.01 -4.52 -14.35
C LEU A 66 9.57 -5.65 -15.21
N ALA A 67 8.77 -6.68 -15.52
CA ALA A 67 9.19 -7.81 -16.35
C ALA A 67 9.68 -7.37 -17.74
N ASN A 68 9.03 -6.36 -18.33
CA ASN A 68 9.42 -5.78 -19.61
C ASN A 68 10.59 -4.77 -19.51
N ARG A 69 11.22 -4.62 -18.35
CA ARG A 69 12.34 -3.69 -18.09
C ARG A 69 11.99 -2.21 -18.34
N LYS A 70 10.70 -1.85 -18.31
CA LYS A 70 10.20 -0.48 -18.45
C LYS A 70 10.11 0.24 -17.11
N ALA A 71 10.19 -0.48 -15.99
CA ALA A 71 10.26 0.04 -14.65
C ALA A 71 11.47 -0.54 -13.91
N ASP A 72 12.08 0.27 -13.05
CA ASP A 72 13.14 -0.16 -12.14
C ASP A 72 12.55 -0.74 -10.86
N ILE A 73 11.38 -0.24 -10.46
CA ILE A 73 10.64 -0.67 -9.27
C ILE A 73 9.17 -0.83 -9.62
N ALA A 74 8.57 -1.94 -9.23
CA ALA A 74 7.13 -2.14 -9.19
C ALA A 74 6.63 -2.08 -7.74
N ALA A 75 5.76 -1.10 -7.42
CA ALA A 75 5.14 -0.96 -6.10
C ALA A 75 3.71 -1.50 -6.11
N VAL A 76 3.45 -2.56 -5.33
CA VAL A 76 2.18 -3.29 -5.38
C VAL A 76 1.66 -3.65 -3.99
N PRO A 77 0.32 -3.68 -3.78
CA PRO A 77 -0.27 -3.90 -2.47
C PRO A 77 -0.39 -5.39 -2.11
N ARG A 78 0.21 -6.28 -2.85
CA ARG A 78 0.17 -7.73 -2.66
C ARG A 78 1.46 -8.39 -3.11
N SER A 79 1.70 -9.61 -2.68
CA SER A 79 2.77 -10.41 -3.26
C SER A 79 2.51 -10.70 -4.74
N MET A 80 3.60 -10.91 -5.46
CA MET A 80 3.60 -11.32 -6.86
C MET A 80 2.90 -12.67 -7.03
N ARG A 81 2.06 -12.81 -8.05
CA ARG A 81 1.45 -14.10 -8.41
C ARG A 81 2.49 -14.99 -9.10
N TYR A 82 2.23 -16.29 -9.14
CA TYR A 82 3.15 -17.24 -9.80
C TYR A 82 3.43 -16.86 -11.24
N THR A 83 2.40 -16.52 -12.03
CA THR A 83 2.54 -16.14 -13.45
C THR A 83 3.37 -14.85 -13.63
N GLU A 84 3.22 -13.90 -12.71
CA GLU A 84 4.00 -12.65 -12.72
C GLU A 84 5.47 -12.91 -12.33
N ALA A 85 5.68 -13.80 -11.34
CA ALA A 85 7.02 -14.23 -10.93
C ALA A 85 7.74 -15.02 -12.05
N ASP A 86 7.02 -15.88 -12.75
CA ASP A 86 7.56 -16.66 -13.89
C ASP A 86 7.92 -15.74 -15.07
N ALA A 87 7.10 -14.71 -15.34
CA ALA A 87 7.41 -13.70 -16.35
C ALA A 87 8.69 -12.92 -16.00
N CYS A 88 8.85 -12.51 -14.75
CA CYS A 88 10.08 -11.87 -14.28
C CYS A 88 11.28 -12.82 -14.33
N GLN A 89 11.11 -14.09 -13.90
CA GLN A 89 12.16 -15.11 -13.99
C GLN A 89 12.63 -15.34 -15.43
N ALA A 90 11.69 -15.37 -16.37
CA ALA A 90 12.02 -15.52 -17.80
C ALA A 90 12.77 -14.28 -18.32
N ALA A 91 12.37 -13.08 -17.89
CA ALA A 91 12.97 -11.82 -18.35
C ALA A 91 14.37 -11.59 -17.78
N PHE A 92 14.62 -11.96 -16.53
CA PHE A 92 15.84 -11.62 -15.80
C PHE A 92 16.78 -12.81 -15.54
N GLY A 93 16.34 -14.04 -15.77
CA GLY A 93 17.06 -15.24 -15.36
C GLY A 93 16.95 -15.55 -13.85
N GLN A 94 16.32 -14.68 -13.10
CA GLN A 94 16.10 -14.80 -11.64
C GLN A 94 14.83 -14.06 -11.21
N ARG A 95 14.33 -14.38 -10.02
CA ARG A 95 13.22 -13.63 -9.42
C ARG A 95 13.70 -12.24 -9.00
N PRO A 96 12.86 -11.19 -9.16
CA PRO A 96 13.22 -9.86 -8.70
C PRO A 96 13.31 -9.82 -7.17
N PRO A 97 14.26 -9.06 -6.61
CA PRO A 97 14.32 -8.80 -5.17
C PRO A 97 13.00 -8.23 -4.65
N GLU A 98 12.50 -8.80 -3.56
CA GLU A 98 11.27 -8.40 -2.89
C GLU A 98 11.58 -7.55 -1.67
N TYR A 99 10.95 -6.39 -1.58
CA TYR A 99 11.04 -5.48 -0.44
C TYR A 99 9.65 -5.27 0.15
N LYS A 100 9.45 -5.65 1.41
CA LYS A 100 8.29 -5.20 2.17
C LYS A 100 8.54 -3.75 2.55
N VAL A 101 7.58 -2.86 2.26
CA VAL A 101 7.74 -1.41 2.46
C VAL A 101 6.69 -0.79 3.38
N GLY A 102 5.72 -1.56 3.84
CA GLY A 102 4.69 -1.14 4.76
C GLY A 102 3.62 -2.21 4.97
N VAL A 103 2.66 -1.90 5.82
CA VAL A 103 1.46 -2.73 6.05
C VAL A 103 0.22 -1.90 5.76
N ASN A 104 -0.67 -2.40 4.92
CA ASN A 104 -2.03 -1.88 4.81
C ASN A 104 -2.92 -2.61 5.81
N ALA A 105 -3.74 -1.87 6.56
CA ALA A 105 -4.64 -2.40 7.57
C ALA A 105 -5.99 -1.68 7.53
N VAL A 106 -7.06 -2.46 7.62
CA VAL A 106 -8.43 -1.95 7.66
C VAL A 106 -9.09 -2.42 8.94
N ALA A 107 -9.60 -1.47 9.74
CA ALA A 107 -10.44 -1.78 10.88
C ALA A 107 -11.92 -1.63 10.52
N VAL A 108 -12.75 -2.42 11.19
CA VAL A 108 -14.21 -2.33 11.09
C VAL A 108 -14.72 -1.63 12.33
N TYR A 109 -15.50 -0.59 12.14
CA TYR A 109 -15.98 0.30 13.20
C TYR A 109 -17.47 0.22 13.38
N VAL A 110 -17.89 0.39 14.63
CA VAL A 110 -19.27 0.59 15.05
C VAL A 110 -19.34 1.74 16.04
N HIS A 111 -20.54 2.27 16.29
CA HIS A 111 -20.75 3.24 17.35
C HIS A 111 -20.28 2.67 18.71
N ALA A 112 -19.79 3.53 19.60
CA ALA A 112 -19.28 3.12 20.92
C ALA A 112 -20.28 2.28 21.74
N ASP A 113 -21.58 2.63 21.67
CA ASP A 113 -22.67 1.97 22.40
C ASP A 113 -23.21 0.71 21.71
N ASN A 114 -22.65 0.30 20.57
CA ASN A 114 -23.08 -0.94 19.91
C ASN A 114 -22.64 -2.16 20.77
N PRO A 115 -23.53 -3.08 21.15
CA PRO A 115 -23.15 -4.21 22.02
C PRO A 115 -22.31 -5.28 21.34
N VAL A 116 -22.33 -5.37 20.00
CA VAL A 116 -21.54 -6.35 19.23
C VAL A 116 -20.06 -5.98 19.27
N LYS A 117 -19.21 -6.84 19.81
CA LYS A 117 -17.77 -6.60 19.98
C LYS A 117 -16.89 -7.35 18.99
N VAL A 118 -17.40 -8.45 18.46
CA VAL A 118 -16.65 -9.39 17.62
C VAL A 118 -17.49 -9.75 16.41
N VAL A 119 -16.84 -9.82 15.24
CA VAL A 119 -17.45 -10.33 14.02
C VAL A 119 -16.48 -11.25 13.28
N THR A 120 -17.02 -12.18 12.51
CA THR A 120 -16.26 -13.05 11.61
C THR A 120 -16.18 -12.47 10.20
N TYR A 121 -15.27 -13.01 9.38
CA TYR A 121 -15.22 -12.69 7.94
C TYR A 121 -16.54 -12.99 7.23
N ASP A 122 -17.17 -14.12 7.52
CA ASP A 122 -18.43 -14.51 6.90
C ASP A 122 -19.57 -13.55 7.28
N GLU A 123 -19.61 -13.10 8.53
CA GLU A 123 -20.57 -12.09 8.97
C GLU A 123 -20.34 -10.74 8.29
N LEU A 124 -19.09 -10.28 8.18
CA LEU A 124 -18.76 -9.08 7.42
C LEU A 124 -19.13 -9.21 5.96
N PHE A 125 -18.80 -10.35 5.33
CA PHE A 125 -19.20 -10.63 3.96
C PHE A 125 -20.70 -10.52 3.78
N ASP A 126 -21.49 -11.15 4.67
CA ASP A 126 -22.95 -11.14 4.57
C ASP A 126 -23.56 -9.76 4.84
N ILE A 127 -22.99 -8.98 5.77
CA ILE A 127 -23.43 -7.59 6.04
C ILE A 127 -23.19 -6.72 4.80
N PHE A 128 -21.97 -6.68 4.30
CA PHE A 128 -21.60 -5.81 3.17
C PHE A 128 -22.15 -6.29 1.82
N ARG A 129 -22.62 -7.54 1.73
CA ARG A 129 -23.37 -8.07 0.60
C ARG A 129 -24.90 -7.94 0.75
N GLY A 130 -25.37 -7.32 1.85
CA GLY A 130 -26.78 -7.06 2.12
C GLY A 130 -27.60 -8.31 2.46
N LYS A 131 -26.97 -9.41 2.83
CA LYS A 131 -27.65 -10.64 3.25
C LYS A 131 -28.04 -10.60 4.73
N ARG A 132 -27.24 -9.96 5.56
CA ARG A 132 -27.48 -9.76 6.99
C ARG A 132 -27.75 -8.29 7.23
N ARG A 133 -28.95 -7.99 7.72
CA ARG A 133 -29.45 -6.60 7.76
C ARG A 133 -29.90 -6.14 9.15
N ASN A 134 -29.87 -7.00 10.16
CA ASN A 134 -30.31 -6.68 11.48
C ASN A 134 -29.26 -7.08 12.53
N TRP A 135 -28.96 -6.18 13.47
CA TRP A 135 -27.99 -6.40 14.52
C TRP A 135 -28.31 -7.58 15.44
N LYS A 136 -29.61 -7.95 15.60
CA LYS A 136 -30.01 -9.12 16.41
C LYS A 136 -29.43 -10.43 15.88
N GLU A 137 -29.15 -10.51 14.58
CA GLU A 137 -28.51 -11.67 13.94
C GLU A 137 -27.05 -11.88 14.39
N LEU A 138 -26.47 -10.84 15.01
CA LEU A 138 -25.13 -10.81 15.57
C LEU A 138 -25.14 -10.74 17.12
N GLY A 139 -26.29 -10.98 17.75
CA GLY A 139 -26.44 -10.84 19.19
C GLY A 139 -26.56 -9.39 19.69
N GLY A 140 -26.79 -8.45 18.77
CA GLY A 140 -27.03 -7.04 19.09
C GLY A 140 -28.52 -6.71 19.32
N ARG A 141 -28.84 -5.41 19.20
CA ARG A 141 -30.21 -4.90 19.34
C ARG A 141 -31.07 -5.30 18.14
N ASP A 142 -32.39 -5.37 18.30
CA ASP A 142 -33.29 -5.50 17.13
C ASP A 142 -33.38 -4.16 16.41
N ALA A 143 -32.42 -3.93 15.50
CA ALA A 143 -32.29 -2.70 14.74
C ALA A 143 -31.63 -3.00 13.40
N THR A 144 -32.04 -2.28 12.35
CA THR A 144 -31.47 -2.39 11.00
C THR A 144 -30.03 -1.89 11.00
N ILE A 145 -29.13 -2.63 10.34
CA ILE A 145 -27.73 -2.24 10.16
C ILE A 145 -27.65 -1.18 9.06
N THR A 146 -27.07 -0.02 9.38
CA THR A 146 -26.65 0.97 8.36
C THR A 146 -25.21 0.70 7.97
N VAL A 147 -24.95 0.44 6.69
CA VAL A 147 -23.64 0.04 6.21
C VAL A 147 -22.93 1.20 5.51
N TYR A 148 -21.74 1.53 5.98
CA TYR A 148 -20.86 2.57 5.42
C TYR A 148 -19.59 1.94 4.86
N GLY A 149 -19.14 2.42 3.69
CA GLY A 149 -17.96 1.87 3.03
C GLY A 149 -17.10 2.92 2.38
N GLN A 150 -15.98 2.47 1.86
CA GLN A 150 -15.10 3.25 1.00
C GLN A 150 -15.06 2.67 -0.41
N GLY A 151 -14.83 3.54 -1.40
CA GLY A 151 -14.66 3.10 -2.78
C GLY A 151 -13.42 2.23 -2.97
N THR A 152 -13.46 1.34 -3.94
CA THR A 152 -12.38 0.39 -4.25
C THR A 152 -11.11 1.04 -4.81
N ASN A 153 -11.20 2.33 -5.15
CA ASN A 153 -10.06 3.18 -5.53
C ASN A 153 -9.27 3.72 -4.33
N THR A 154 -9.68 3.39 -3.09
CA THR A 154 -8.94 3.73 -1.87
C THR A 154 -8.18 2.51 -1.35
N PRO A 155 -7.04 2.70 -0.60
CA PRO A 155 -6.31 1.58 -0.01
C PRO A 155 -7.16 0.68 0.89
N ALA A 156 -8.07 1.29 1.67
CA ALA A 156 -8.96 0.55 2.56
C ALA A 156 -10.03 -0.22 1.78
N GLY A 157 -10.65 0.41 0.78
CA GLY A 157 -11.67 -0.20 -0.07
C GLY A 157 -11.13 -1.37 -0.89
N GLU A 158 -9.95 -1.22 -1.49
CA GLU A 158 -9.27 -2.29 -2.23
C GLU A 158 -8.95 -3.49 -1.32
N LEU A 159 -8.37 -3.24 -0.13
CA LEU A 159 -8.04 -4.30 0.82
C LEU A 159 -9.30 -5.03 1.31
N PHE A 160 -10.36 -4.29 1.65
CA PHE A 160 -11.61 -4.87 2.13
C PHE A 160 -12.32 -5.71 1.05
N LEU A 161 -12.33 -5.22 -0.18
CA LEU A 161 -12.85 -5.95 -1.33
C LEU A 161 -12.12 -7.28 -1.55
N GLU A 162 -10.80 -7.28 -1.45
CA GLU A 162 -10.00 -8.48 -1.68
C GLU A 162 -10.08 -9.49 -0.52
N GLU A 163 -9.85 -9.03 0.70
CA GLU A 163 -9.71 -9.90 1.87
C GLU A 163 -11.04 -10.36 2.46
N VAL A 164 -12.04 -9.47 2.49
CA VAL A 164 -13.33 -9.76 3.12
C VAL A 164 -14.39 -10.16 2.09
N LEU A 165 -14.48 -9.44 0.98
CA LEU A 165 -15.54 -9.65 -0.01
C LEU A 165 -15.15 -10.63 -1.12
N ASN A 166 -13.94 -11.21 -1.11
CA ASN A 166 -13.48 -12.13 -2.15
C ASN A 166 -13.72 -11.58 -3.56
N ARG A 167 -13.48 -10.26 -3.74
CA ARG A 167 -13.67 -9.49 -4.98
C ARG A 167 -15.12 -9.39 -5.47
N LYS A 168 -16.10 -9.67 -4.61
CA LYS A 168 -17.52 -9.46 -4.92
C LYS A 168 -17.90 -8.04 -4.52
N GLU A 169 -18.72 -7.42 -5.34
CA GLU A 169 -19.18 -6.05 -5.10
C GLU A 169 -19.98 -5.93 -3.80
N MET A 170 -19.93 -4.75 -3.19
CA MET A 170 -20.80 -4.41 -2.07
C MET A 170 -22.26 -4.33 -2.51
N ALA A 171 -23.19 -4.49 -1.56
CA ALA A 171 -24.61 -4.27 -1.84
C ALA A 171 -24.87 -2.81 -2.23
N GLY A 172 -25.89 -2.58 -3.07
CA GLY A 172 -26.19 -1.25 -3.62
C GLY A 172 -26.65 -0.22 -2.57
N ASP A 173 -27.02 -0.67 -1.38
CA ASP A 173 -27.41 0.18 -0.24
C ASP A 173 -26.25 0.54 0.71
N VAL A 174 -25.02 0.06 0.43
CA VAL A 174 -23.80 0.53 1.13
C VAL A 174 -23.52 1.98 0.77
N ARG A 175 -23.43 2.81 1.79
CA ARG A 175 -23.16 4.24 1.64
C ARG A 175 -21.67 4.49 1.50
N LEU A 176 -21.21 4.66 0.26
CA LEU A 176 -19.80 4.96 -0.02
C LEU A 176 -19.48 6.41 0.30
N MET A 177 -18.39 6.63 1.03
CA MET A 177 -17.98 7.97 1.47
C MET A 177 -16.46 8.04 1.69
N THR A 178 -15.97 9.26 1.88
CA THR A 178 -14.56 9.49 2.26
C THR A 178 -14.28 9.00 3.68
N GLU A 179 -13.01 8.78 3.99
CA GLU A 179 -12.57 8.39 5.35
C GLU A 179 -13.08 9.36 6.43
N ALA A 180 -13.02 10.67 6.15
CA ALA A 180 -13.44 11.70 7.12
C ALA A 180 -14.97 11.69 7.37
N GLU A 181 -15.76 11.48 6.34
CA GLU A 181 -17.22 11.36 6.43
C GLU A 181 -17.62 10.08 7.14
N LEU A 182 -16.98 8.96 6.83
CA LEU A 182 -17.21 7.66 7.46
C LEU A 182 -17.00 7.73 8.98
N ARG A 183 -15.89 8.33 9.43
CA ARG A 183 -15.61 8.53 10.85
C ARG A 183 -16.72 9.28 11.57
N LYS A 184 -17.21 10.38 10.97
CA LYS A 184 -18.32 11.16 11.51
C LYS A 184 -19.65 10.40 11.50
N ALA A 185 -19.91 9.62 10.45
CA ALA A 185 -21.14 8.84 10.32
C ALA A 185 -21.20 7.75 11.38
N ILE A 186 -20.14 6.96 11.56
CA ILE A 186 -20.08 5.89 12.57
C ILE A 186 -20.20 6.45 14.00
N ALA A 187 -19.58 7.57 14.29
CA ALA A 187 -19.64 8.20 15.61
C ALA A 187 -21.05 8.73 15.98
N ARG A 188 -21.95 8.89 15.00
CA ARG A 188 -23.29 9.45 15.20
C ARG A 188 -24.43 8.44 14.99
N ASP A 189 -24.17 7.33 14.33
CA ASP A 189 -25.17 6.31 14.01
C ASP A 189 -24.99 5.07 14.91
N ALA A 190 -25.84 4.95 15.94
CA ALA A 190 -25.81 3.81 16.85
C ALA A 190 -26.03 2.44 16.16
N ASN A 191 -26.58 2.44 14.93
CA ASN A 191 -26.82 1.25 14.14
C ASN A 191 -25.83 1.11 12.98
N GLY A 192 -24.83 2.01 12.89
CA GLY A 192 -23.83 2.03 11.84
C GLY A 192 -22.77 0.95 12.01
N ILE A 193 -22.34 0.41 10.86
CA ILE A 193 -21.09 -0.35 10.71
C ILE A 193 -20.33 0.21 9.50
N GLY A 194 -19.02 0.31 9.59
CA GLY A 194 -18.22 0.74 8.46
C GLY A 194 -16.77 0.29 8.59
N PHE A 195 -16.00 0.41 7.51
CA PHE A 195 -14.58 0.09 7.51
C PHE A 195 -13.73 1.23 6.97
N GLY A 196 -12.53 1.37 7.52
CA GLY A 196 -11.58 2.39 7.11
C GLY A 196 -10.16 2.09 7.58
N ALA A 197 -9.23 3.00 7.31
CA ALA A 197 -7.88 2.91 7.85
C ALA A 197 -7.92 2.88 9.38
N PHE A 198 -7.10 2.04 10.00
CA PHE A 198 -7.09 1.93 11.45
C PHE A 198 -6.56 3.22 12.10
N ALA A 199 -7.43 3.87 12.86
CA ALA A 199 -7.09 4.97 13.77
C ALA A 199 -8.19 5.11 14.82
N PRO A 200 -7.89 5.67 15.99
CA PRO A 200 -8.92 5.99 17.00
C PRO A 200 -9.99 6.92 16.42
N ILE A 201 -11.25 6.64 16.74
CA ILE A 201 -12.40 7.48 16.38
C ILE A 201 -13.16 7.78 17.66
N GLU A 202 -13.29 9.06 18.01
CA GLU A 202 -14.11 9.48 19.13
C GLU A 202 -15.59 9.12 18.87
N GLY A 203 -16.26 8.52 19.85
CA GLY A 203 -17.65 8.06 19.72
C GLY A 203 -17.83 6.75 18.95
N ALA A 204 -16.74 6.11 18.51
CA ALA A 204 -16.79 4.82 17.85
C ALA A 204 -15.72 3.87 18.41
N ARG A 205 -15.89 2.57 18.13
CA ARG A 205 -14.87 1.57 18.46
C ARG A 205 -14.68 0.60 17.31
N ALA A 206 -13.47 0.10 17.19
CA ALA A 206 -13.16 -0.96 16.26
C ALA A 206 -13.60 -2.33 16.80
N LEU A 207 -14.04 -3.21 15.92
CA LEU A 207 -14.43 -4.57 16.24
C LEU A 207 -13.21 -5.50 16.21
N SER A 208 -13.22 -6.48 17.13
CA SER A 208 -12.34 -7.64 17.03
C SER A 208 -12.79 -8.53 15.88
N ILE A 209 -11.86 -9.07 15.12
CA ILE A 209 -12.15 -9.88 13.95
C ILE A 209 -11.74 -11.34 14.19
N LYS A 210 -12.61 -12.28 13.77
CA LYS A 210 -12.30 -13.69 13.65
C LYS A 210 -12.22 -14.10 12.18
N ARG A 211 -11.21 -14.86 11.79
CA ARG A 211 -11.14 -15.42 10.43
C ARG A 211 -12.21 -16.47 10.19
N ALA A 212 -12.50 -17.29 11.20
CA ALA A 212 -13.56 -18.28 11.20
C ALA A 212 -14.22 -18.29 12.57
N PHE A 213 -15.40 -18.93 12.67
CA PHE A 213 -16.15 -19.00 13.93
C PHE A 213 -15.33 -19.60 15.08
N SER A 214 -14.51 -20.61 14.79
CA SER A 214 -13.67 -21.31 15.77
C SER A 214 -12.35 -20.58 16.10
N SER A 215 -11.97 -19.52 15.38
CA SER A 215 -10.72 -18.80 15.62
C SER A 215 -10.84 -17.85 16.80
N THR A 216 -9.70 -17.53 17.44
CA THR A 216 -9.63 -16.51 18.48
C THR A 216 -9.86 -15.12 17.86
N PRO A 217 -10.70 -14.26 18.49
CA PRO A 217 -10.85 -12.88 18.04
C PRO A 217 -9.55 -12.12 18.22
N VAL A 218 -9.21 -11.27 17.25
CA VAL A 218 -8.05 -10.40 17.31
C VAL A 218 -8.51 -8.95 17.29
N GLU A 219 -8.06 -8.19 18.27
CA GLU A 219 -8.31 -6.75 18.36
C GLU A 219 -7.38 -6.00 17.38
N PRO A 220 -7.86 -4.89 16.77
CA PRO A 220 -7.04 -4.06 15.91
C PRO A 220 -6.11 -3.16 16.75
N GLU A 221 -5.07 -3.75 17.30
CA GLU A 221 -4.02 -3.05 18.02
C GLU A 221 -2.79 -2.85 17.15
N ALA A 222 -1.99 -1.82 17.45
CA ALA A 222 -0.79 -1.47 16.69
C ALA A 222 0.17 -2.67 16.52
N ALA A 223 0.41 -3.43 17.60
CA ALA A 223 1.27 -4.61 17.56
C ALA A 223 0.66 -5.74 16.70
N ALA A 224 -0.65 -5.98 16.81
CA ALA A 224 -1.35 -7.00 16.02
C ALA A 224 -1.34 -6.65 14.53
N ILE A 225 -1.50 -5.38 14.19
CA ILE A 225 -1.45 -4.87 12.80
C ILE A 225 -0.04 -4.99 12.24
N SER A 226 0.96 -4.41 12.90
CA SER A 226 2.34 -4.41 12.40
C SER A 226 2.91 -5.81 12.24
N ASN A 227 2.53 -6.76 13.12
CA ASN A 227 2.93 -8.15 13.02
C ASN A 227 2.02 -9.01 12.13
N ARG A 228 0.97 -8.42 11.52
CA ARG A 228 -0.02 -9.09 10.68
C ARG A 228 -0.78 -10.22 11.39
N ILE A 229 -0.98 -10.08 12.69
CA ILE A 229 -1.85 -10.95 13.48
C ILE A 229 -3.32 -10.56 13.26
N TYR A 230 -3.59 -9.23 13.18
CA TYR A 230 -4.92 -8.72 12.85
C TYR A 230 -5.31 -9.15 11.43
N PRO A 231 -6.49 -9.77 11.25
CA PRO A 231 -6.80 -10.48 10.01
C PRO A 231 -6.87 -9.62 8.76
N ILE A 232 -7.44 -8.39 8.83
CA ILE A 232 -7.60 -7.53 7.65
C ILE A 232 -6.34 -6.67 7.47
N THR A 233 -5.22 -7.34 7.17
CA THR A 233 -3.91 -6.71 6.95
C THR A 233 -3.17 -7.39 5.83
N ARG A 234 -2.39 -6.62 5.05
CA ARG A 234 -1.46 -7.15 4.07
C ARG A 234 -0.18 -6.31 4.00
N PHE A 235 0.93 -6.93 3.61
CA PHE A 235 2.14 -6.19 3.27
C PHE A 235 1.95 -5.43 1.96
N ILE A 236 2.63 -4.29 1.87
CA ILE A 236 2.92 -3.58 0.64
C ILE A 236 4.32 -4.00 0.20
N TYR A 237 4.48 -4.21 -1.09
CA TYR A 237 5.71 -4.70 -1.68
C TYR A 237 6.24 -3.74 -2.73
N CYS A 238 7.56 -3.64 -2.79
CA CYS A 238 8.29 -3.15 -3.94
C CYS A 238 9.14 -4.28 -4.49
N TYR A 239 9.11 -4.49 -5.79
CA TYR A 239 9.98 -5.42 -6.51
C TYR A 239 10.96 -4.63 -7.35
N ALA A 240 12.25 -4.91 -7.22
CA ALA A 240 13.28 -4.21 -7.96
C ALA A 240 13.74 -5.00 -9.19
N ASN A 241 14.06 -4.29 -10.28
CA ASN A 241 14.71 -4.87 -11.44
C ASN A 241 16.14 -5.32 -11.06
N PRO A 242 16.45 -6.63 -11.12
CA PRO A 242 17.75 -7.13 -10.69
C PRO A 242 18.89 -6.84 -11.67
N THR A 243 18.55 -6.48 -12.93
CA THR A 243 19.53 -6.27 -13.99
C THR A 243 19.84 -4.81 -14.27
N ALA A 244 19.09 -3.89 -13.67
CA ALA A 244 19.22 -2.47 -13.96
C ALA A 244 20.55 -1.84 -13.48
N GLY A 245 21.36 -2.56 -12.71
CA GLY A 245 22.65 -2.08 -12.21
C GLY A 245 22.57 -0.83 -11.33
N LYS A 246 21.34 -0.44 -10.92
CA LYS A 246 21.08 0.80 -10.24
C LYS A 246 21.22 0.61 -8.73
N ALA A 247 22.43 0.85 -8.23
CA ALA A 247 22.66 1.05 -6.80
C ALA A 247 21.63 2.04 -6.21
N ASP A 248 21.21 3.02 -7.00
CA ASP A 248 20.26 4.06 -6.63
C ASP A 248 18.84 3.53 -6.36
N ALA A 249 18.34 2.55 -7.13
CA ALA A 249 17.03 1.95 -6.86
C ALA A 249 17.02 1.17 -5.55
N LYS A 250 18.11 0.45 -5.25
CA LYS A 250 18.28 -0.23 -3.96
C LYS A 250 18.39 0.77 -2.82
N ALA A 251 19.20 1.84 -2.98
CA ALA A 251 19.35 2.90 -1.98
C ALA A 251 18.01 3.56 -1.66
N LEU A 252 17.20 3.85 -2.68
CA LEU A 252 15.84 4.35 -2.50
C LEU A 252 14.96 3.38 -1.69
N LEU A 253 14.99 2.09 -2.01
CA LEU A 253 14.19 1.09 -1.30
C LEU A 253 14.67 0.89 0.15
N ASP A 254 15.96 0.92 0.39
CA ASP A 254 16.52 0.88 1.75
C ASP A 254 16.12 2.14 2.54
N TRP A 255 16.12 3.32 1.91
CA TRP A 255 15.65 4.55 2.54
C TRP A 255 14.12 4.53 2.81
N ILE A 256 13.29 4.02 1.90
CA ILE A 256 11.86 3.83 2.15
C ILE A 256 11.62 2.97 3.39
N ARG A 257 12.50 2.01 3.68
CA ARG A 257 12.44 1.12 4.85
C ARG A 257 13.07 1.72 6.11
N SER A 258 13.76 2.87 6.03
CA SER A 258 14.26 3.62 7.18
C SER A 258 13.11 4.23 8.00
N ASP A 259 13.40 4.72 9.19
CA ASP A 259 12.39 5.38 10.03
C ASP A 259 11.71 6.55 9.32
N GLU A 260 12.47 7.32 8.55
CA GLU A 260 11.93 8.45 7.80
C GLU A 260 10.99 8.01 6.65
N GLY A 261 11.39 7.04 5.84
CA GLY A 261 10.55 6.52 4.77
C GLY A 261 9.28 5.86 5.32
N GLN A 262 9.37 5.21 6.49
CA GLN A 262 8.22 4.62 7.18
C GLN A 262 7.28 5.69 7.77
N GLU A 263 7.81 6.80 8.27
CA GLU A 263 6.99 7.93 8.74
C GLU A 263 6.16 8.53 7.61
N ILE A 264 6.74 8.70 6.42
CA ILE A 264 6.02 9.16 5.22
C ILE A 264 4.91 8.17 4.85
N GLY A 265 5.19 6.87 4.94
CA GLY A 265 4.19 5.81 4.76
C GLY A 265 3.03 5.95 5.76
N THR A 266 3.35 6.21 7.01
CA THR A 266 2.36 6.38 8.10
C THR A 266 1.47 7.60 7.83
N GLN A 267 2.04 8.72 7.42
CA GLN A 267 1.30 9.93 7.03
C GLN A 267 0.43 9.72 5.77
N ALA A 268 0.73 8.70 4.97
CA ALA A 268 -0.09 8.28 3.84
C ALA A 268 -1.16 7.23 4.19
N GLY A 269 -1.29 6.86 5.48
CA GLY A 269 -2.31 5.94 5.98
C GLY A 269 -1.89 4.46 6.01
N TYR A 270 -0.59 4.18 5.88
CA TYR A 270 -0.04 2.83 6.00
C TYR A 270 0.63 2.64 7.37
N TRP A 271 0.73 1.38 7.81
CA TRP A 271 1.39 1.03 9.05
C TRP A 271 2.87 0.75 8.80
N PRO A 272 3.75 1.22 9.71
CA PRO A 272 5.18 0.99 9.57
C PRO A 272 5.52 -0.48 9.79
N LEU A 273 6.57 -0.93 9.11
CA LEU A 273 7.13 -2.25 9.33
C LEU A 273 7.85 -2.31 10.68
N PRO A 274 7.67 -3.38 11.46
CA PRO A 274 8.57 -3.70 12.58
C PRO A 274 10.02 -3.84 12.09
N ALA A 275 10.99 -3.52 12.96
CA ALA A 275 12.41 -3.56 12.63
C ALA A 275 12.85 -4.89 11.98
N LYS A 276 12.33 -6.03 12.47
CA LYS A 276 12.60 -7.36 11.92
C LYS A 276 12.25 -7.57 10.44
N TRP A 277 11.39 -6.71 9.88
CA TRP A 277 10.98 -6.77 8.47
C TRP A 277 11.68 -5.71 7.60
N ARG A 278 12.46 -4.82 8.20
CA ARG A 278 13.17 -3.74 7.52
C ARG A 278 14.56 -4.12 7.05
N THR A 279 15.16 -5.17 7.60
CA THR A 279 16.46 -5.69 7.13
C THR A 279 16.25 -6.50 5.85
N SER A 280 17.09 -6.28 4.85
CA SER A 280 17.15 -7.09 3.62
C SER A 280 17.49 -8.54 4.01
N GLN A 281 16.70 -9.49 3.51
CA GLN A 281 17.13 -10.90 3.44
C GLN A 281 17.93 -11.09 2.18
#